data_160898044357748381a7da374d7d5157
#
_entry.id   160898044357748381a7da374d7d5157
#
_cell.length_a   1.000
_cell.length_b   1.000
_cell.length_c   1.000
_cell.angle_alpha   90.00
_cell.angle_beta   90.00
_cell.angle_gamma   90.00
#
_symmetry.space_group_name_H-M   'P 1'
#
loop_
_entity.id
_entity.type
_entity.pdbx_description
1 polymer ?
#
loop_
_entity_poly.entity_id
_entity_poly.type
_entity_poly.pdbx_seq_one_letter_code
_entity_poly.pdbx_strand_id
1 'polypeptide(L)'
;LYTDSTHLKANANKRHYEQVEVEQTPAAYLAELDAAVDAERAAAGQRPLRRAQAAPAGPSDAGPTPEPGAHGAPAAPSEPTSEAAAADTRQIKRSTVDPEAGFMVRDQKPVGFFYLDHRTVDGVHALIVDTHVTPGNVNDATPYLERLDRARTRFDLKVGAVGLDAGYFTPWVCKGIVERGLYGVMGYRRPSHREGYFHKREYAYDPQTDSYRCPAGQIIVYRGTNRMGYREYASDPAQCRQCPQRARCTQSQNHQKRITRHLWQHFKEQIDAHRLTDLGKRLYAPRKETVERSFADAKELHGHRYARFRGLAKVQAQCLLSAACQNMKKIALLLARRAAALFSPKFWLCGALAGSLRSLYPLLTPRSPAGPSRYPAFPIV
;
A
#
# COMPACT_ATOMS: atom_id res chain seq x y z
N LEU A 1 6.14 -13.31 -3.63
CA LEU A 1 6.27 -12.81 -2.25
C LEU A 1 4.92 -12.38 -1.70
N TYR A 2 4.74 -12.53 -0.39
CA TYR A 2 3.56 -12.07 0.34
C TYR A 2 3.99 -11.07 1.40
N THR A 3 3.33 -9.91 1.42
CA THR A 3 3.63 -8.87 2.42
C THR A 3 2.37 -8.47 3.16
N ASP A 4 2.51 -8.26 4.46
CA ASP A 4 1.47 -7.76 5.35
C ASP A 4 2.10 -7.08 6.57
N SER A 5 1.28 -6.41 7.37
CA SER A 5 1.70 -5.82 8.63
C SER A 5 0.88 -6.31 9.81
N THR A 6 1.48 -6.29 10.99
CA THR A 6 0.78 -6.50 12.24
C THR A 6 1.22 -5.47 13.27
N HIS A 7 0.31 -5.12 14.19
CA HIS A 7 0.61 -4.15 15.24
C HIS A 7 1.11 -4.84 16.52
N LEU A 8 2.13 -4.23 17.13
CA LEU A 8 2.61 -4.54 18.47
C LEU A 8 2.22 -3.39 19.39
N LYS A 9 1.58 -3.70 20.51
CA LYS A 9 1.25 -2.68 21.50
C LYS A 9 2.53 -2.18 22.16
N ALA A 10 2.77 -0.88 22.09
CA ALA A 10 3.92 -0.23 22.69
C ALA A 10 3.84 -0.25 24.23
N ASN A 11 5.01 -0.25 24.88
CA ASN A 11 5.11 -0.11 26.33
C ASN A 11 4.98 1.37 26.74
N ALA A 12 3.82 1.94 26.43
CA ALA A 12 3.49 3.35 26.64
C ALA A 12 2.03 3.52 27.08
N ASN A 13 1.80 4.40 28.05
CA ASN A 13 0.45 4.72 28.51
C ASN A 13 -0.23 5.68 27.50
N LYS A 14 -1.42 5.32 27.03
CA LYS A 14 -2.19 6.10 26.06
C LYS A 14 -2.66 7.48 26.57
N ARG A 15 -2.59 7.72 27.87
CA ARG A 15 -2.98 9.00 28.52
C ARG A 15 -1.80 9.95 28.74
N HIS A 16 -0.55 9.46 28.65
CA HIS A 16 0.66 10.27 28.84
C HIS A 16 1.25 10.58 27.46
N TYR A 17 0.88 11.74 26.92
CA TYR A 17 1.32 12.19 25.62
C TYR A 17 1.39 13.72 25.56
N GLU A 18 2.19 14.22 24.66
CA GLU A 18 2.23 15.59 24.18
C GLU A 18 1.64 15.67 22.75
N GLN A 19 1.15 16.85 22.37
CA GLN A 19 0.75 17.11 20.98
C GLN A 19 1.94 17.73 20.25
N VAL A 20 2.32 17.12 19.14
CA VAL A 20 3.45 17.57 18.31
C VAL A 20 2.97 17.74 16.87
N GLU A 21 3.42 18.80 16.24
CA GLU A 21 3.17 19.05 14.83
C GLU A 21 4.22 18.35 13.96
N VAL A 22 3.78 17.56 12.96
CA VAL A 22 4.66 16.75 12.11
C VAL A 22 4.25 16.90 10.65
N GLU A 23 5.22 17.05 9.76
CA GLU A 23 5.01 16.99 8.31
C GLU A 23 4.60 15.58 7.84
N GLN A 24 3.61 15.50 6.94
CA GLN A 24 2.84 14.26 6.73
C GLN A 24 3.32 13.33 5.62
N THR A 25 4.23 13.70 4.72
CA THR A 25 4.35 12.91 3.48
C THR A 25 5.79 12.59 3.10
N PRO A 26 6.06 11.36 2.57
CA PRO A 26 7.35 11.01 1.99
C PRO A 26 7.68 11.96 0.83
N ALA A 27 8.79 12.68 0.92
CA ALA A 27 9.19 13.68 -0.06
C ALA A 27 9.28 13.13 -1.51
N ALA A 28 9.75 11.90 -1.67
CA ALA A 28 9.87 11.26 -2.99
C ALA A 28 8.52 11.04 -3.69
N TYR A 29 7.51 10.57 -2.94
CA TYR A 29 6.15 10.38 -3.49
C TYR A 29 5.54 11.71 -3.94
N LEU A 30 5.70 12.77 -3.11
CA LEU A 30 5.17 14.09 -3.45
C LEU A 30 5.86 14.67 -4.66
N ALA A 31 7.18 14.58 -4.75
CA ALA A 31 7.93 15.11 -5.89
C ALA A 31 7.49 14.44 -7.21
N GLU A 32 7.30 13.13 -7.21
CA GLU A 32 6.84 12.41 -8.39
C GLU A 32 5.38 12.72 -8.73
N LEU A 33 4.50 12.79 -7.73
CA LEU A 33 3.11 13.17 -7.92
C LEU A 33 3.00 14.60 -8.45
N ASP A 34 3.76 15.51 -7.90
CA ASP A 34 3.81 16.91 -8.30
C ASP A 34 4.28 17.07 -9.75
N ALA A 35 5.33 16.37 -10.15
CA ALA A 35 5.81 16.37 -11.53
C ALA A 35 4.76 15.82 -12.50
N ALA A 36 4.08 14.73 -12.12
CA ALA A 36 3.01 14.15 -12.90
C ALA A 36 1.79 15.07 -13.03
N VAL A 37 1.42 15.78 -11.94
CA VAL A 37 0.32 16.76 -11.97
C VAL A 37 0.66 17.96 -12.86
N ASP A 38 1.88 18.47 -12.77
CA ASP A 38 2.31 19.61 -13.60
C ASP A 38 2.36 19.25 -15.09
N ALA A 39 2.87 18.07 -15.43
CA ALA A 39 2.87 17.56 -16.79
C ALA A 39 1.44 17.41 -17.37
N GLU A 40 0.52 16.87 -16.60
CA GLU A 40 -0.88 16.72 -16.97
C GLU A 40 -1.56 18.07 -17.20
N ARG A 41 -1.35 19.01 -16.28
CA ARG A 41 -1.93 20.36 -16.40
C ARG A 41 -1.37 21.11 -17.58
N ALA A 42 -0.07 20.97 -17.86
CA ALA A 42 0.56 21.55 -19.04
C ALA A 42 -0.04 20.97 -20.33
N ALA A 43 -0.23 19.66 -20.41
CA ALA A 43 -0.88 19.00 -21.54
C ALA A 43 -2.32 19.48 -21.76
N ALA A 44 -3.04 19.84 -20.69
CA ALA A 44 -4.39 20.39 -20.73
C ALA A 44 -4.42 21.94 -20.91
N GLY A 45 -3.30 22.60 -21.15
CA GLY A 45 -3.20 24.07 -21.29
C GLY A 45 -3.49 24.84 -19.99
N GLN A 46 -3.38 24.19 -18.85
CA GLN A 46 -3.67 24.79 -17.54
C GLN A 46 -2.37 25.28 -16.88
N ARG A 47 -2.47 26.34 -16.09
CA ARG A 47 -1.33 26.88 -15.34
C ARG A 47 -0.86 25.89 -14.26
N PRO A 48 0.47 25.81 -13.97
CA PRO A 48 0.98 25.03 -12.85
C PRO A 48 0.32 25.45 -11.53
N LEU A 49 0.20 24.51 -10.60
CA LEU A 49 -0.32 24.83 -9.27
C LEU A 49 0.72 25.63 -8.48
N ARG A 50 0.32 26.77 -7.92
CA ARG A 50 1.18 27.53 -7.00
C ARG A 50 1.47 26.66 -5.79
N ARG A 51 2.75 26.34 -5.56
CA ARG A 51 3.25 25.68 -4.36
C ARG A 51 3.76 26.75 -3.41
N ALA A 52 3.48 26.63 -2.12
CA ALA A 52 4.17 27.44 -1.11
C ALA A 52 5.65 27.03 -1.16
N GLN A 53 6.52 27.94 -1.58
CA GLN A 53 7.95 27.80 -1.38
C GLN A 53 8.19 27.81 0.13
N ALA A 54 8.91 26.80 0.64
CA ALA A 54 9.42 26.86 2.00
C ALA A 54 10.24 28.13 2.13
N ALA A 55 9.79 29.07 2.96
CA ALA A 55 10.54 30.28 3.25
C ALA A 55 11.88 29.86 3.91
N PRO A 56 13.02 30.40 3.46
CA PRO A 56 14.28 30.16 4.17
C PRO A 56 14.11 30.71 5.60
N ALA A 57 14.49 29.92 6.59
CA ALA A 57 14.48 30.31 7.99
C ALA A 57 15.37 31.55 8.18
N GLY A 58 14.75 32.73 8.26
CA GLY A 58 15.41 33.97 8.65
C GLY A 58 15.43 34.08 10.18
N PRO A 59 16.42 34.75 10.76
CA PRO A 59 16.55 34.86 12.20
C PRO A 59 15.38 35.66 12.81
N SER A 60 14.86 35.15 13.91
CA SER A 60 13.82 35.75 14.71
C SER A 60 14.31 37.04 15.38
N ASP A 61 13.80 38.21 14.94
CA ASP A 61 13.89 39.44 15.70
C ASP A 61 12.55 39.69 16.43
N ALA A 62 12.65 39.79 17.73
CA ALA A 62 11.56 40.08 18.63
C ALA A 62 11.26 41.59 18.64
N GLY A 63 10.04 41.98 18.30
CA GLY A 63 9.54 43.33 18.43
C GLY A 63 8.06 43.36 18.82
N PRO A 64 7.56 44.41 19.49
CA PRO A 64 6.59 44.33 20.58
C PRO A 64 5.11 44.31 20.14
N THR A 65 4.30 43.80 21.04
CA THR A 65 2.82 43.76 21.06
C THR A 65 2.16 45.13 20.88
N PRO A 66 1.03 45.26 20.21
CA PRO A 66 0.03 46.28 20.49
C PRO A 66 -1.30 45.70 21.00
N GLU A 67 -1.88 46.40 21.94
CA GLU A 67 -3.13 46.20 22.65
C GLU A 67 -4.41 46.37 21.79
N PRO A 68 -5.62 45.96 22.31
CA PRO A 68 -6.85 45.85 21.53
C PRO A 68 -7.71 47.12 21.56
N GLY A 69 -8.32 47.47 20.43
CA GLY A 69 -9.26 48.59 20.31
C GLY A 69 -10.36 48.40 19.27
N ALA A 70 -11.59 48.18 19.76
CA ALA A 70 -12.92 48.69 19.36
C ALA A 70 -13.45 48.60 17.89
N HIS A 71 -14.58 47.92 17.80
CA HIS A 71 -15.83 48.15 17.03
C HIS A 71 -15.85 48.77 15.61
N GLY A 72 -16.49 48.06 14.66
CA GLY A 72 -16.98 48.60 13.40
C GLY A 72 -17.71 47.57 12.51
N ALA A 73 -18.91 47.90 12.09
CA ALA A 73 -20.01 47.23 11.45
C ALA A 73 -19.74 46.50 10.11
N PRO A 74 -20.77 45.76 9.52
CA PRO A 74 -20.57 44.66 8.59
C PRO A 74 -20.35 45.12 7.16
N ALA A 75 -19.39 44.52 6.48
CA ALA A 75 -19.13 44.63 5.04
C ALA A 75 -19.46 43.34 4.30
N ALA A 76 -19.87 43.49 3.04
CA ALA A 76 -20.36 42.53 2.11
C ALA A 76 -19.45 41.30 1.81
N PRO A 77 -19.95 40.24 1.20
CA PRO A 77 -19.22 38.98 1.01
C PRO A 77 -18.06 39.15 0.02
N SER A 78 -16.85 39.16 0.53
CA SER A 78 -15.63 39.08 -0.25
C SER A 78 -15.40 37.66 -0.77
N GLU A 79 -14.94 37.58 -2.02
CA GLU A 79 -14.49 36.38 -2.71
C GLU A 79 -13.47 35.57 -1.86
N PRO A 80 -13.35 34.24 -2.04
CA PRO A 80 -12.44 33.45 -1.25
C PRO A 80 -10.99 33.81 -1.62
N THR A 81 -10.36 34.59 -0.78
CA THR A 81 -8.92 34.81 -0.80
C THR A 81 -8.20 33.49 -0.67
N SER A 82 -7.31 33.22 -1.63
CA SER A 82 -6.43 32.05 -1.68
C SER A 82 -5.57 32.01 -0.42
N GLU A 83 -5.95 31.18 0.55
CA GLU A 83 -5.06 30.80 1.64
C GLU A 83 -3.81 30.13 1.05
N ALA A 84 -2.67 30.72 1.34
CA ALA A 84 -1.36 30.15 1.09
C ALA A 84 -1.34 28.75 1.72
N ALA A 85 -1.08 27.73 0.90
CA ALA A 85 -0.95 26.36 1.40
C ALA A 85 0.25 26.30 2.34
N ALA A 86 -0.02 26.38 3.65
CA ALA A 86 0.89 25.92 4.68
C ALA A 86 1.25 24.46 4.38
N ALA A 87 2.48 24.06 4.63
CA ALA A 87 2.87 22.65 4.64
C ALA A 87 1.82 21.90 5.44
N ASP A 88 1.34 20.77 4.91
CA ASP A 88 0.23 20.01 5.51
C ASP A 88 0.75 19.37 6.81
N THR A 89 0.79 20.16 7.87
CA THR A 89 1.24 19.76 9.19
C THR A 89 0.06 19.19 9.94
N ARG A 90 0.26 18.03 10.54
CA ARG A 90 -0.74 17.36 11.36
C ARG A 90 -0.31 17.29 12.81
N GLN A 91 -1.19 17.68 13.71
CA GLN A 91 -0.99 17.42 15.12
C GLN A 91 -1.16 15.92 15.42
N ILE A 92 -0.11 15.31 15.94
CA ILE A 92 -0.10 13.91 16.37
C ILE A 92 0.14 13.83 17.88
N LYS A 93 -0.41 12.78 18.49
CA LYS A 93 -0.10 12.41 19.87
C LYS A 93 1.23 11.69 19.90
N ARG A 94 2.19 12.19 20.66
CA ARG A 94 3.51 11.60 20.88
C ARG A 94 3.62 11.18 22.34
N SER A 95 4.01 9.91 22.59
CA SER A 95 4.18 9.43 23.94
C SER A 95 5.40 10.08 24.61
N THR A 96 5.25 10.52 25.86
CA THR A 96 6.36 11.07 26.66
C THR A 96 7.35 9.99 27.10
N VAL A 97 6.94 8.72 27.11
CA VAL A 97 7.74 7.58 27.61
C VAL A 97 8.39 6.80 26.46
N ASP A 98 7.72 6.75 25.28
CA ASP A 98 8.19 6.07 24.07
C ASP A 98 7.86 6.94 22.86
N PRO A 99 8.65 7.99 22.58
CA PRO A 99 8.35 8.99 21.56
C PRO A 99 8.30 8.45 20.12
N GLU A 100 8.94 7.30 19.88
CA GLU A 100 8.96 6.65 18.56
C GLU A 100 7.76 5.74 18.31
N ALA A 101 6.91 5.48 19.35
CA ALA A 101 5.68 4.74 19.17
C ALA A 101 4.58 5.63 18.55
N GLY A 102 3.88 5.13 17.53
CA GLY A 102 2.81 5.84 16.86
C GLY A 102 1.46 5.67 17.54
N PHE A 103 0.70 6.78 17.71
CA PHE A 103 -0.66 6.71 18.24
C PHE A 103 -1.63 6.26 17.15
N MET A 104 -2.25 5.08 17.35
CA MET A 104 -3.13 4.45 16.38
C MET A 104 -4.60 4.57 16.82
N VAL A 105 -5.42 5.05 15.90
CA VAL A 105 -6.89 5.03 15.98
C VAL A 105 -7.40 4.33 14.73
N ARG A 106 -7.89 3.11 14.87
CA ARG A 106 -8.50 2.36 13.75
C ARG A 106 -9.80 1.73 14.24
N ASP A 107 -10.80 1.69 13.39
CA ASP A 107 -12.09 1.06 13.68
C ASP A 107 -11.89 -0.39 14.14
N GLN A 108 -12.59 -0.78 15.20
CA GLN A 108 -12.58 -2.12 15.81
C GLN A 108 -11.22 -2.59 16.35
N LYS A 109 -10.22 -1.70 16.49
CA LYS A 109 -8.92 -2.02 17.09
C LYS A 109 -8.68 -1.20 18.35
N PRO A 110 -7.84 -1.70 19.29
CA PRO A 110 -7.50 -0.94 20.49
C PRO A 110 -6.83 0.39 20.14
N VAL A 111 -7.29 1.47 20.78
CA VAL A 111 -6.70 2.81 20.65
C VAL A 111 -5.52 2.94 21.59
N GLY A 112 -4.38 3.42 21.11
CA GLY A 112 -3.18 3.64 21.92
C GLY A 112 -1.91 3.75 21.07
N PHE A 113 -0.77 3.60 21.73
CA PHE A 113 0.54 3.62 21.08
C PHE A 113 0.93 2.22 20.61
N PHE A 114 1.36 2.14 19.35
CA PHE A 114 1.73 0.88 18.71
C PHE A 114 2.94 1.07 17.79
N TYR A 115 3.57 -0.05 17.49
CA TYR A 115 4.48 -0.24 16.35
C TYR A 115 3.81 -1.16 15.32
N LEU A 116 4.21 -1.05 14.07
CA LEU A 116 3.83 -1.97 12.99
C LEU A 116 5.05 -2.80 12.59
N ASP A 117 4.92 -4.11 12.59
CA ASP A 117 5.87 -5.04 12.00
C ASP A 117 5.39 -5.39 10.59
N HIS A 118 6.12 -4.91 9.59
CA HIS A 118 5.88 -5.22 8.18
C HIS A 118 6.74 -6.43 7.82
N ARG A 119 6.12 -7.51 7.35
CA ARG A 119 6.81 -8.73 6.94
C ARG A 119 6.60 -9.04 5.48
N THR A 120 7.69 -9.48 4.84
CA THR A 120 7.65 -10.10 3.53
C THR A 120 8.07 -11.56 3.67
N VAL A 121 7.25 -12.46 3.13
CA VAL A 121 7.41 -13.91 3.24
C VAL A 121 7.50 -14.51 1.84
N ASP A 122 8.45 -15.43 1.64
CA ASP A 122 8.56 -16.21 0.42
C ASP A 122 7.36 -17.15 0.23
N GLY A 123 6.85 -17.22 -1.00
CA GLY A 123 5.67 -18.01 -1.34
C GLY A 123 5.93 -19.52 -1.48
N VAL A 124 7.19 -19.94 -1.63
CA VAL A 124 7.54 -21.34 -1.88
C VAL A 124 7.81 -22.09 -0.59
N HIS A 125 8.63 -21.53 0.30
CA HIS A 125 9.05 -22.16 1.53
C HIS A 125 8.49 -21.48 2.78
N ALA A 126 7.73 -20.42 2.62
CA ALA A 126 7.18 -19.57 3.68
C ALA A 126 8.27 -18.99 4.63
N LEU A 127 9.47 -18.76 4.12
CA LEU A 127 10.56 -18.11 4.86
C LEU A 127 10.32 -16.59 4.92
N ILE A 128 10.59 -15.98 6.06
CA ILE A 128 10.51 -14.53 6.23
C ILE A 128 11.78 -13.94 5.62
N VAL A 129 11.65 -13.19 4.55
CA VAL A 129 12.77 -12.57 3.83
C VAL A 129 13.00 -11.12 4.19
N ASP A 130 11.99 -10.47 4.77
CA ASP A 130 12.13 -9.11 5.30
C ASP A 130 11.22 -8.89 6.51
N THR A 131 11.70 -8.05 7.42
CA THR A 131 10.97 -7.55 8.59
C THR A 131 11.39 -6.10 8.83
N HIS A 132 10.42 -5.20 8.94
CA HIS A 132 10.64 -3.77 9.13
C HIS A 132 9.62 -3.19 10.11
N VAL A 133 10.09 -2.37 11.05
CA VAL A 133 9.23 -1.76 12.05
C VAL A 133 9.04 -0.28 11.78
N THR A 134 7.79 0.17 11.85
CA THR A 134 7.45 1.59 11.79
C THR A 134 6.58 2.00 12.99
N PRO A 135 6.46 3.31 13.30
CA PRO A 135 5.44 3.79 14.21
C PRO A 135 4.03 3.38 13.77
N GLY A 136 3.13 3.11 14.73
CA GLY A 136 1.78 2.59 14.48
C GLY A 136 0.85 3.50 13.68
N ASN A 137 1.19 4.77 13.52
CA ASN A 137 0.46 5.76 12.73
C ASN A 137 0.95 5.87 11.27
N VAL A 138 2.01 5.15 10.89
CA VAL A 138 2.48 5.07 9.49
C VAL A 138 1.55 4.16 8.69
N ASN A 139 1.27 4.53 7.44
CA ASN A 139 0.46 3.69 6.55
C ASN A 139 1.27 2.48 6.07
N ASP A 140 0.63 1.30 6.06
CA ASP A 140 1.27 0.03 5.69
C ASP A 140 1.89 0.06 4.27
N ALA A 141 1.30 0.82 3.36
CA ALA A 141 1.76 0.97 1.98
C ALA A 141 3.05 1.81 1.84
N THR A 142 3.35 2.68 2.82
CA THR A 142 4.44 3.65 2.74
C THR A 142 5.82 2.99 2.57
N PRO A 143 6.26 2.05 3.42
CA PRO A 143 7.58 1.45 3.29
C PRO A 143 7.64 0.33 2.23
N TYR A 144 6.52 -0.07 1.64
CA TYR A 144 6.40 -1.33 0.91
C TYR A 144 7.37 -1.46 -0.29
N LEU A 145 7.39 -0.49 -1.20
CA LEU A 145 8.18 -0.60 -2.44
C LEU A 145 9.68 -0.62 -2.16
N GLU A 146 10.16 0.21 -1.25
CA GLU A 146 11.56 0.21 -0.81
C GLU A 146 11.95 -1.14 -0.18
N ARG A 147 11.07 -1.67 0.69
CA ARG A 147 11.29 -2.96 1.35
C ARG A 147 11.29 -4.13 0.38
N LEU A 148 10.42 -4.10 -0.64
CA LEU A 148 10.38 -5.08 -1.71
C LEU A 148 11.70 -5.09 -2.50
N ASP A 149 12.18 -3.92 -2.91
CA ASP A 149 13.45 -3.79 -3.65
C ASP A 149 14.64 -4.25 -2.82
N ARG A 150 14.67 -3.87 -1.54
CA ARG A 150 15.70 -4.33 -0.61
C ARG A 150 15.72 -5.86 -0.46
N ALA A 151 14.56 -6.50 -0.31
CA ALA A 151 14.48 -7.95 -0.20
C ALA A 151 14.94 -8.65 -1.48
N ARG A 152 14.55 -8.12 -2.65
CA ARG A 152 14.99 -8.62 -3.97
C ARG A 152 16.49 -8.55 -4.12
N THR A 153 17.10 -7.41 -3.84
CA THR A 153 18.54 -7.18 -3.97
C THR A 153 19.32 -8.00 -2.96
N ARG A 154 18.88 -8.03 -1.68
CA ARG A 154 19.62 -8.68 -0.60
C ARG A 154 19.79 -10.19 -0.80
N PHE A 155 18.79 -10.84 -1.38
CA PHE A 155 18.74 -12.30 -1.53
C PHE A 155 18.74 -12.75 -3.00
N ASP A 156 18.99 -11.85 -3.94
CA ASP A 156 18.91 -12.09 -5.39
C ASP A 156 17.59 -12.82 -5.77
N LEU A 157 16.47 -12.36 -5.23
CA LEU A 157 15.19 -13.03 -5.43
C LEU A 157 14.61 -12.69 -6.81
N LYS A 158 14.40 -13.72 -7.61
CA LYS A 158 13.65 -13.62 -8.87
C LYS A 158 12.14 -13.63 -8.58
N VAL A 159 11.61 -12.45 -8.31
CA VAL A 159 10.20 -12.28 -7.95
C VAL A 159 9.37 -12.12 -9.22
N GLY A 160 8.42 -13.02 -9.47
CA GLY A 160 7.46 -12.89 -10.58
C GLY A 160 6.10 -12.32 -10.13
N ALA A 161 5.73 -12.53 -8.86
CA ALA A 161 4.43 -12.09 -8.35
C ALA A 161 4.49 -11.64 -6.88
N VAL A 162 3.54 -10.76 -6.52
CA VAL A 162 3.34 -10.29 -5.15
C VAL A 162 1.87 -10.38 -4.74
N GLY A 163 1.63 -10.83 -3.51
CA GLY A 163 0.29 -10.93 -2.91
C GLY A 163 0.18 -10.02 -1.68
N LEU A 164 -0.75 -9.06 -1.70
CA LEU A 164 -0.88 -8.00 -0.70
C LEU A 164 -2.30 -7.90 -0.15
N ASP A 165 -2.46 -7.30 1.03
CA ASP A 165 -3.77 -6.96 1.56
C ASP A 165 -4.39 -5.75 0.84
N ALA A 166 -5.70 -5.56 1.01
CA ALA A 166 -6.45 -4.43 0.47
C ALA A 166 -5.94 -3.06 0.94
N GLY A 167 -5.24 -2.99 2.08
CA GLY A 167 -4.60 -1.77 2.59
C GLY A 167 -3.49 -1.23 1.68
N TYR A 168 -2.85 -2.11 0.91
CA TYR A 168 -1.80 -1.74 -0.05
C TYR A 168 -2.34 -1.29 -1.42
N PHE A 169 -3.65 -1.37 -1.65
CA PHE A 169 -4.26 -1.03 -2.94
C PHE A 169 -4.32 0.48 -3.17
N THR A 170 -3.17 1.13 -3.21
CA THR A 170 -2.99 2.56 -3.51
C THR A 170 -2.48 2.76 -4.93
N PRO A 171 -2.73 3.93 -5.58
CA PRO A 171 -2.21 4.20 -6.92
C PRO A 171 -0.69 4.08 -7.00
N TRP A 172 0.02 4.55 -5.98
CA TRP A 172 1.48 4.51 -5.87
C TRP A 172 2.03 3.08 -5.86
N VAL A 173 1.49 2.22 -5.00
CA VAL A 173 1.94 0.82 -4.91
C VAL A 173 1.61 0.06 -6.18
N CYS A 174 0.41 0.28 -6.76
CA CYS A 174 0.03 -0.36 -8.02
C CYS A 174 0.98 0.03 -9.17
N LYS A 175 1.29 1.33 -9.31
CA LYS A 175 2.26 1.85 -10.27
C LYS A 175 3.62 1.18 -10.06
N GLY A 176 4.15 1.24 -8.83
CA GLY A 176 5.47 0.69 -8.53
C GLY A 176 5.59 -0.82 -8.77
N ILE A 177 4.53 -1.61 -8.60
CA ILE A 177 4.50 -3.03 -8.92
C ILE A 177 4.56 -3.26 -10.43
N VAL A 178 3.75 -2.54 -11.20
CA VAL A 178 3.68 -2.69 -12.66
C VAL A 178 4.99 -2.25 -13.31
N GLU A 179 5.58 -1.13 -12.88
CA GLU A 179 6.88 -0.65 -13.38
C GLU A 179 8.05 -1.60 -13.10
N ARG A 180 7.93 -2.43 -12.05
CA ARG A 180 8.91 -3.50 -11.77
C ARG A 180 8.65 -4.79 -12.54
N GLY A 181 7.68 -4.81 -13.44
CA GLY A 181 7.29 -5.99 -14.21
C GLY A 181 6.70 -7.11 -13.37
N LEU A 182 6.10 -6.80 -12.20
CA LEU A 182 5.59 -7.81 -11.27
C LEU A 182 4.10 -8.04 -11.44
N TYR A 183 3.67 -9.30 -11.31
CA TYR A 183 2.26 -9.64 -11.26
C TYR A 183 1.71 -9.39 -9.85
N GLY A 184 1.01 -8.27 -9.66
CA GLY A 184 0.40 -7.92 -8.38
C GLY A 184 -0.98 -8.54 -8.21
N VAL A 185 -1.25 -9.13 -7.04
CA VAL A 185 -2.59 -9.53 -6.63
C VAL A 185 -2.91 -8.94 -5.27
N MET A 186 -3.99 -8.18 -5.19
CA MET A 186 -4.35 -7.49 -3.96
C MET A 186 -5.76 -7.86 -3.49
N GLY A 187 -5.95 -7.82 -2.18
CA GLY A 187 -7.26 -7.96 -1.58
C GLY A 187 -8.22 -6.85 -2.04
N TYR A 188 -9.49 -7.18 -2.10
CA TYR A 188 -10.53 -6.23 -2.49
C TYR A 188 -11.22 -5.67 -1.25
N ARG A 189 -11.27 -4.34 -1.17
CA ARG A 189 -12.14 -3.63 -0.23
C ARG A 189 -13.27 -2.98 -1.01
N ARG A 190 -14.50 -3.36 -0.69
CA ARG A 190 -15.67 -2.75 -1.33
C ARG A 190 -15.65 -1.24 -1.03
N PRO A 191 -15.71 -0.38 -2.06
CA PRO A 191 -15.82 1.06 -1.85
C PRO A 191 -17.10 1.38 -1.04
N SER A 192 -17.00 2.39 -0.18
CA SER A 192 -18.19 2.92 0.50
C SER A 192 -19.20 3.38 -0.54
N HIS A 193 -20.45 3.05 -0.32
CA HIS A 193 -21.55 3.38 -1.19
C HIS A 193 -22.68 3.98 -0.36
N ARG A 194 -23.27 5.05 -0.87
CA ARG A 194 -24.47 5.64 -0.28
C ARG A 194 -25.69 4.95 -0.88
N GLU A 195 -26.51 4.37 -0.04
CA GLU A 195 -27.74 3.72 -0.47
C GLU A 195 -28.64 4.66 -1.28
N GLY A 196 -29.27 4.15 -2.31
CA GLY A 196 -30.10 4.92 -3.24
C GLY A 196 -29.35 5.72 -4.32
N TYR A 197 -27.99 5.76 -4.28
CA TYR A 197 -27.18 6.46 -5.30
C TYR A 197 -26.51 5.50 -6.27
N PHE A 198 -26.18 5.99 -7.47
CA PHE A 198 -25.39 5.25 -8.43
C PHE A 198 -23.99 4.98 -7.92
N HIS A 199 -23.49 3.74 -8.11
CA HIS A 199 -22.10 3.39 -7.86
C HIS A 199 -21.18 4.07 -8.88
N LYS A 200 -19.93 4.33 -8.51
CA LYS A 200 -18.93 4.89 -9.44
C LYS A 200 -18.75 4.02 -10.69
N ARG A 201 -18.87 2.70 -10.58
CA ARG A 201 -18.77 1.75 -11.70
C ARG A 201 -19.88 1.86 -12.75
N GLU A 202 -21.00 2.52 -12.42
CA GLU A 202 -22.13 2.74 -13.33
C GLU A 202 -21.88 3.96 -14.24
N TYR A 203 -20.80 4.69 -13.97
CA TYR A 203 -20.30 5.75 -14.86
C TYR A 203 -19.18 5.16 -15.73
N ALA A 204 -19.44 4.94 -17.00
CA ALA A 204 -18.48 4.36 -17.93
C ALA A 204 -17.41 5.40 -18.30
N TYR A 205 -16.15 5.05 -18.08
CA TYR A 205 -15.01 5.87 -18.51
C TYR A 205 -14.64 5.54 -19.96
N ASP A 206 -14.50 6.57 -20.77
CA ASP A 206 -13.99 6.46 -22.13
C ASP A 206 -12.55 7.03 -22.19
N PRO A 207 -11.54 6.18 -22.39
CA PRO A 207 -10.15 6.63 -22.44
C PRO A 207 -9.81 7.42 -23.73
N GLN A 208 -10.60 7.28 -24.82
CA GLN A 208 -10.32 7.98 -26.06
C GLN A 208 -10.71 9.46 -25.99
N THR A 209 -11.82 9.75 -25.31
CA THR A 209 -12.32 11.12 -25.14
C THR A 209 -11.98 11.71 -23.78
N ASP A 210 -11.29 10.97 -22.92
CA ASP A 210 -11.04 11.31 -21.51
C ASP A 210 -12.29 11.87 -20.81
N SER A 211 -13.38 11.13 -20.90
CA SER A 211 -14.68 11.54 -20.36
C SER A 211 -15.41 10.38 -19.68
N TYR A 212 -16.42 10.69 -18.91
CA TYR A 212 -17.33 9.70 -18.35
C TYR A 212 -18.70 9.81 -18.98
N ARG A 213 -19.37 8.67 -19.20
CA ARG A 213 -20.78 8.60 -19.53
C ARG A 213 -21.58 8.23 -18.29
N CYS A 214 -22.58 9.06 -17.94
CA CYS A 214 -23.46 8.78 -16.81
C CYS A 214 -24.54 7.74 -17.15
N PRO A 215 -25.25 7.14 -16.16
CA PRO A 215 -26.35 6.19 -16.42
C PRO A 215 -27.50 6.75 -17.27
N ALA A 216 -27.69 8.08 -17.33
CA ALA A 216 -28.65 8.74 -18.19
C ALA A 216 -28.08 9.08 -19.59
N GLY A 217 -26.87 8.59 -19.95
CA GLY A 217 -26.27 8.78 -21.26
C GLY A 217 -25.52 10.10 -21.46
N GLN A 218 -25.53 11.01 -20.49
CA GLN A 218 -24.87 12.32 -20.61
C GLN A 218 -23.35 12.21 -20.40
N ILE A 219 -22.59 13.05 -21.09
CA ILE A 219 -21.13 13.09 -21.00
C ILE A 219 -20.70 14.01 -19.85
N ILE A 220 -19.78 13.53 -19.04
CA ILE A 220 -19.15 14.24 -17.93
C ILE A 220 -17.70 14.51 -18.34
N VAL A 221 -17.37 15.78 -18.57
CA VAL A 221 -16.11 16.19 -19.17
C VAL A 221 -15.05 16.51 -18.12
N TYR A 222 -13.78 16.35 -18.50
CA TYR A 222 -12.63 16.76 -17.73
C TYR A 222 -12.65 18.27 -17.47
N ARG A 223 -12.29 18.69 -16.25
CA ARG A 223 -12.22 20.10 -15.82
C ARG A 223 -10.84 20.52 -15.35
N GLY A 224 -10.09 19.61 -14.79
CA GLY A 224 -8.75 19.90 -14.28
C GLY A 224 -8.23 18.78 -13.38
N THR A 225 -6.95 18.90 -13.00
CA THR A 225 -6.30 17.98 -12.06
C THR A 225 -5.94 18.75 -10.80
N ASN A 226 -6.34 18.21 -9.64
CA ASN A 226 -6.07 18.81 -8.34
C ASN A 226 -4.69 18.42 -7.78
N ARG A 227 -4.26 19.05 -6.66
CA ARG A 227 -2.96 18.82 -6.01
C ARG A 227 -2.74 17.37 -5.56
N MET A 228 -3.82 16.63 -5.30
CA MET A 228 -3.77 15.23 -4.87
C MET A 228 -3.66 14.25 -6.06
N GLY A 229 -3.42 14.75 -7.27
CA GLY A 229 -3.31 13.93 -8.47
C GLY A 229 -4.63 13.35 -8.96
N TYR A 230 -5.76 13.94 -8.59
CA TYR A 230 -7.06 13.51 -9.12
C TYR A 230 -7.51 14.42 -10.25
N ARG A 231 -7.76 13.84 -11.43
CA ARG A 231 -8.51 14.43 -12.50
C ARG A 231 -9.96 14.58 -12.06
N GLU A 232 -10.53 15.76 -12.23
CA GLU A 232 -11.90 16.08 -11.87
C GLU A 232 -12.74 16.21 -13.12
N TYR A 233 -13.83 15.46 -13.17
CA TYR A 233 -14.80 15.46 -14.25
C TYR A 233 -16.10 16.01 -13.73
N ALA A 234 -16.76 16.88 -14.48
CA ALA A 234 -17.99 17.51 -14.08
C ALA A 234 -19.04 17.48 -15.19
N SER A 235 -20.29 17.17 -14.81
CA SER A 235 -21.44 17.20 -15.71
C SER A 235 -21.89 18.63 -15.98
N ASP A 236 -22.68 18.82 -17.05
CA ASP A 236 -23.37 20.06 -17.33
C ASP A 236 -24.58 20.25 -16.38
N PRO A 237 -24.59 21.32 -15.57
CA PRO A 237 -25.69 21.60 -14.66
C PRO A 237 -27.05 21.77 -15.35
N ALA A 238 -27.08 22.33 -16.58
CA ALA A 238 -28.31 22.55 -17.31
C ALA A 238 -28.99 21.23 -17.67
N GLN A 239 -28.22 20.26 -18.18
CA GLN A 239 -28.72 18.93 -18.51
C GLN A 239 -29.11 18.14 -17.24
N CYS A 240 -28.34 18.26 -16.17
CA CYS A 240 -28.62 17.55 -14.92
C CYS A 240 -29.85 18.10 -14.17
N ARG A 241 -30.18 19.38 -14.34
CA ARG A 241 -31.38 20.00 -13.71
C ARG A 241 -32.66 19.30 -14.14
N GLN A 242 -32.74 18.91 -15.42
CA GLN A 242 -33.92 18.27 -16.01
C GLN A 242 -33.86 16.74 -16.01
N CYS A 243 -32.76 16.16 -15.47
CA CYS A 243 -32.55 14.73 -15.51
C CYS A 243 -33.49 13.98 -14.54
N PRO A 244 -34.27 12.99 -15.02
CA PRO A 244 -35.17 12.23 -14.15
C PRO A 244 -34.47 11.38 -13.11
N GLN A 245 -33.17 11.03 -13.35
CA GLN A 245 -32.35 10.23 -12.44
C GLN A 245 -31.53 11.10 -11.47
N ARG A 246 -31.72 12.41 -11.44
CA ARG A 246 -30.93 13.33 -10.60
C ARG A 246 -30.94 12.94 -9.12
N ALA A 247 -32.08 12.57 -8.58
CA ALA A 247 -32.23 12.19 -7.15
C ALA A 247 -31.26 11.03 -6.76
N ARG A 248 -30.99 10.10 -7.67
CA ARG A 248 -30.06 8.97 -7.50
C ARG A 248 -28.63 9.30 -7.87
N CYS A 249 -28.38 10.46 -8.46
CA CYS A 249 -27.08 10.84 -9.00
C CYS A 249 -26.34 11.85 -8.13
N THR A 250 -26.97 12.98 -7.78
CA THR A 250 -26.32 14.06 -7.04
C THR A 250 -27.30 14.84 -6.18
N GLN A 251 -26.82 15.29 -5.01
CA GLN A 251 -27.51 16.25 -4.12
C GLN A 251 -26.92 17.66 -4.21
N SER A 252 -26.01 17.90 -5.17
CA SER A 252 -25.39 19.22 -5.32
C SER A 252 -26.47 20.28 -5.60
N GLN A 253 -26.42 21.39 -4.88
CA GLN A 253 -27.30 22.55 -5.10
C GLN A 253 -27.17 23.09 -6.54
N ASN A 254 -25.97 23.00 -7.11
CA ASN A 254 -25.68 23.39 -8.50
C ASN A 254 -26.08 22.32 -9.52
N HIS A 255 -26.80 21.27 -9.12
CA HIS A 255 -27.21 20.15 -9.98
C HIS A 255 -26.05 19.47 -10.72
N GLN A 256 -24.82 19.59 -10.25
CA GLN A 256 -23.63 19.07 -10.91
C GLN A 256 -23.16 17.76 -10.28
N LYS A 257 -22.92 16.74 -11.10
CA LYS A 257 -22.19 15.54 -10.70
C LYS A 257 -20.69 15.72 -10.90
N ARG A 258 -19.90 15.46 -9.87
CA ARG A 258 -18.43 15.39 -9.98
C ARG A 258 -17.96 13.97 -9.79
N ILE A 259 -17.00 13.56 -10.61
CA ILE A 259 -16.31 12.27 -10.55
C ILE A 259 -14.81 12.56 -10.55
N THR A 260 -14.07 11.85 -9.70
CA THR A 260 -12.61 11.99 -9.64
C THR A 260 -11.94 10.70 -10.11
N ARG A 261 -10.83 10.83 -10.86
CA ARG A 261 -9.99 9.72 -11.32
C ARG A 261 -8.54 10.06 -11.05
N HIS A 262 -7.84 9.21 -10.31
CA HIS A 262 -6.42 9.44 -10.04
C HIS A 262 -5.60 9.31 -11.34
N LEU A 263 -4.50 10.06 -11.50
CA LEU A 263 -3.59 10.00 -12.65
C LEU A 263 -3.13 8.56 -12.93
N TRP A 264 -2.80 7.82 -11.88
CA TRP A 264 -2.34 6.43 -11.93
C TRP A 264 -3.48 5.41 -11.75
N GLN A 265 -4.70 5.77 -12.07
CA GLN A 265 -5.87 4.89 -11.91
C GLN A 265 -5.79 3.66 -12.82
N HIS A 266 -5.19 3.77 -14.00
CA HIS A 266 -5.02 2.67 -14.94
C HIS A 266 -4.17 1.53 -14.34
N PHE A 267 -3.12 1.84 -13.56
CA PHE A 267 -2.36 0.82 -12.84
C PHE A 267 -3.21 0.10 -11.78
N LYS A 268 -4.09 0.82 -11.09
CA LYS A 268 -5.04 0.19 -10.16
C LYS A 268 -6.01 -0.74 -10.87
N GLU A 269 -6.53 -0.33 -12.01
CA GLU A 269 -7.46 -1.14 -12.80
C GLU A 269 -6.78 -2.40 -13.34
N GLN A 270 -5.54 -2.30 -13.79
CA GLN A 270 -4.72 -3.44 -14.21
C GLN A 270 -4.53 -4.44 -13.06
N ILE A 271 -4.13 -3.98 -11.89
CA ILE A 271 -3.93 -4.83 -10.71
C ILE A 271 -5.27 -5.43 -10.21
N ASP A 272 -6.37 -4.68 -10.25
CA ASP A 272 -7.69 -5.19 -9.87
C ASP A 272 -8.18 -6.29 -10.83
N ALA A 273 -7.88 -6.16 -12.13
CA ALA A 273 -8.19 -7.21 -13.12
C ALA A 273 -7.46 -8.52 -12.82
N HIS A 274 -6.21 -8.47 -12.34
CA HIS A 274 -5.46 -9.67 -11.96
C HIS A 274 -6.18 -10.52 -10.91
N ARG A 275 -6.81 -9.89 -9.93
CA ARG A 275 -7.56 -10.55 -8.86
C ARG A 275 -8.70 -11.45 -9.37
N LEU A 276 -9.28 -11.10 -10.51
CA LEU A 276 -10.42 -11.81 -11.10
C LEU A 276 -9.99 -13.04 -11.92
N THR A 277 -8.73 -13.11 -12.31
CA THR A 277 -8.18 -14.24 -13.07
C THR A 277 -7.99 -15.48 -12.21
N ASP A 278 -7.99 -16.67 -12.83
CA ASP A 278 -7.71 -17.91 -12.09
C ASP A 278 -6.27 -17.98 -11.58
N LEU A 279 -5.32 -17.37 -12.32
CA LEU A 279 -3.94 -17.22 -11.84
C LEU A 279 -3.90 -16.35 -10.58
N GLY A 280 -4.57 -15.19 -10.60
CA GLY A 280 -4.65 -14.29 -9.45
C GLY A 280 -5.25 -14.95 -8.22
N LYS A 281 -6.35 -15.69 -8.36
CA LYS A 281 -6.96 -16.45 -7.27
C LYS A 281 -5.99 -17.49 -6.69
N ARG A 282 -5.30 -18.26 -7.53
CA ARG A 282 -4.28 -19.24 -7.10
C ARG A 282 -3.09 -18.58 -6.39
N LEU A 283 -2.63 -17.42 -6.88
CA LEU A 283 -1.53 -16.69 -6.27
C LEU A 283 -1.94 -16.04 -4.94
N TYR A 284 -3.19 -15.65 -4.76
CA TYR A 284 -3.66 -15.00 -3.53
C TYR A 284 -3.93 -15.98 -2.39
N ALA A 285 -4.40 -17.19 -2.69
CA ALA A 285 -4.80 -18.20 -1.70
C ALA A 285 -3.71 -18.54 -0.67
N PRO A 286 -2.41 -18.74 -1.05
CA PRO A 286 -1.35 -19.10 -0.12
C PRO A 286 -1.00 -18.01 0.91
N ARG A 287 -1.55 -16.80 0.80
CA ARG A 287 -1.29 -15.70 1.72
C ARG A 287 -1.61 -16.07 3.18
N LYS A 288 -2.71 -16.83 3.39
CA LYS A 288 -3.13 -17.31 4.71
C LYS A 288 -2.11 -18.25 5.35
N GLU A 289 -1.51 -19.12 4.54
CA GLU A 289 -0.54 -20.13 4.99
C GLU A 289 0.89 -19.60 5.04
N THR A 290 1.13 -18.40 4.56
CA THR A 290 2.45 -17.77 4.53
C THR A 290 2.54 -16.61 5.51
N VAL A 291 2.20 -15.40 5.08
CA VAL A 291 2.41 -14.19 5.89
C VAL A 291 1.45 -14.12 7.08
N GLU A 292 0.17 -14.46 6.91
CA GLU A 292 -0.78 -14.44 8.03
C GLU A 292 -0.42 -15.50 9.08
N ARG A 293 -0.04 -16.72 8.63
CA ARG A 293 0.45 -17.79 9.52
C ARG A 293 1.72 -17.38 10.26
N SER A 294 2.64 -16.68 9.60
CA SER A 294 3.85 -16.15 10.23
C SER A 294 3.53 -15.22 11.40
N PHE A 295 2.51 -14.37 11.27
CA PHE A 295 2.07 -13.50 12.36
C PHE A 295 1.32 -14.25 13.46
N ALA A 296 0.52 -15.25 13.12
CA ALA A 296 -0.14 -16.09 14.09
C ALA A 296 0.89 -16.81 14.98
N ASP A 297 1.87 -17.47 14.36
CA ASP A 297 2.96 -18.16 15.08
C ASP A 297 3.77 -17.18 15.94
N ALA A 298 4.05 -15.97 15.46
CA ALA A 298 4.74 -14.94 16.24
C ALA A 298 3.96 -14.54 17.50
N LYS A 299 2.66 -14.33 17.37
CA LYS A 299 1.79 -13.91 18.48
C LYS A 299 1.62 -15.01 19.53
N GLU A 300 1.51 -16.26 19.10
CA GLU A 300 1.27 -17.39 20.01
C GLU A 300 2.57 -17.92 20.63
N LEU A 301 3.66 -18.01 19.89
CA LEU A 301 4.89 -18.66 20.32
C LEU A 301 5.99 -17.69 20.76
N HIS A 302 5.97 -16.44 20.28
CA HIS A 302 7.07 -15.48 20.51
C HIS A 302 6.63 -14.22 21.24
N GLY A 303 5.41 -14.18 21.79
CA GLY A 303 4.90 -13.03 22.56
C GLY A 303 4.78 -11.73 21.72
N HIS A 304 4.57 -11.85 20.43
CA HIS A 304 4.59 -10.76 19.45
C HIS A 304 3.34 -9.87 19.45
N ARG A 305 2.58 -9.87 20.55
CA ARG A 305 1.44 -8.95 20.80
C ARG A 305 1.89 -7.62 21.39
N TYR A 306 3.05 -7.61 22.06
CA TYR A 306 3.56 -6.49 22.82
C TYR A 306 5.01 -6.19 22.45
N ALA A 307 5.34 -4.91 22.33
CA ALA A 307 6.73 -4.47 22.30
C ALA A 307 7.30 -4.59 23.74
N ARG A 308 8.35 -5.38 23.89
CA ARG A 308 9.04 -5.57 25.17
C ARG A 308 9.98 -4.42 25.48
N PHE A 309 10.43 -3.74 24.45
CA PHE A 309 11.36 -2.63 24.51
C PHE A 309 10.68 -1.33 24.04
N ARG A 310 11.32 -0.20 24.33
CA ARG A 310 10.96 1.12 23.81
C ARG A 310 11.97 1.53 22.74
N GLY A 311 11.50 2.26 21.75
CA GLY A 311 12.28 2.74 20.63
C GLY A 311 12.31 1.79 19.44
N LEU A 312 12.28 2.36 18.22
CA LEU A 312 12.21 1.64 16.95
C LEU A 312 13.31 0.59 16.78
N ALA A 313 14.57 0.95 17.08
CA ALA A 313 15.71 0.05 16.91
C ALA A 313 15.59 -1.22 17.74
N LYS A 314 15.15 -1.11 19.00
CA LYS A 314 15.01 -2.24 19.92
C LYS A 314 13.80 -3.10 19.56
N VAL A 315 12.69 -2.48 19.12
CA VAL A 315 11.50 -3.21 18.66
C VAL A 315 11.81 -3.90 17.33
N GLN A 316 12.58 -3.25 16.43
CA GLN A 316 13.09 -3.89 15.21
C GLN A 316 13.92 -5.14 15.53
N ALA A 317 14.81 -5.08 16.52
CA ALA A 317 15.59 -6.23 16.96
C ALA A 317 14.68 -7.36 17.50
N GLN A 318 13.64 -7.04 18.28
CA GLN A 318 12.64 -8.02 18.74
C GLN A 318 11.95 -8.70 17.55
N CYS A 319 11.54 -7.95 16.53
CA CYS A 319 10.87 -8.50 15.34
C CYS A 319 11.81 -9.38 14.51
N LEU A 320 13.08 -8.97 14.36
CA LEU A 320 14.12 -9.75 13.67
C LEU A 320 14.40 -11.08 14.40
N LEU A 321 14.51 -11.08 15.73
CA LEU A 321 14.70 -12.30 16.53
C LEU A 321 13.52 -13.25 16.37
N SER A 322 12.29 -12.75 16.42
CA SER A 322 11.08 -13.56 16.17
C SER A 322 11.10 -14.18 14.78
N ALA A 323 11.47 -13.40 13.74
CA ALA A 323 11.59 -13.88 12.37
C ALA A 323 12.70 -14.94 12.22
N ALA A 324 13.85 -14.72 12.85
CA ALA A 324 14.98 -15.66 12.85
C ALA A 324 14.58 -17.01 13.47
N CYS A 325 13.93 -17.01 14.65
CA CYS A 325 13.46 -18.24 15.29
C CYS A 325 12.47 -19.02 14.41
N GLN A 326 11.53 -18.34 13.77
CA GLN A 326 10.60 -18.97 12.84
C GLN A 326 11.30 -19.55 11.61
N ASN A 327 12.26 -18.82 11.05
CA ASN A 327 13.04 -19.29 9.89
C ASN A 327 13.92 -20.49 10.25
N MET A 328 14.63 -20.46 11.39
CA MET A 328 15.42 -21.60 11.84
C MET A 328 14.58 -22.88 11.96
N LYS A 329 13.39 -22.81 12.58
CA LYS A 329 12.46 -23.93 12.66
C LYS A 329 12.04 -24.44 11.26
N LYS A 330 11.69 -23.53 10.36
CA LYS A 330 11.25 -23.89 8.98
C LYS A 330 12.38 -24.50 8.18
N ILE A 331 13.59 -23.93 8.25
CA ILE A 331 14.79 -24.46 7.57
C ILE A 331 15.11 -25.87 8.08
N ALA A 332 15.12 -26.09 9.39
CA ALA A 332 15.35 -27.40 9.97
C ALA A 332 14.34 -28.45 9.46
N LEU A 333 13.04 -28.10 9.41
CA LEU A 333 12.01 -28.97 8.89
C LEU A 333 12.17 -29.25 7.38
N LEU A 334 12.57 -28.26 6.59
CA LEU A 334 12.83 -28.43 5.15
C LEU A 334 14.03 -29.34 4.90
N LEU A 335 15.11 -29.19 5.66
CA LEU A 335 16.29 -30.04 5.59
C LEU A 335 15.98 -31.48 6.01
N ALA A 336 15.24 -31.67 7.11
CA ALA A 336 14.80 -32.99 7.57
C ALA A 336 13.93 -33.71 6.51
N ARG A 337 12.99 -32.99 5.88
CA ARG A 337 12.17 -33.54 4.80
C ARG A 337 12.99 -33.94 3.58
N ARG A 338 13.99 -33.14 3.21
CA ARG A 338 14.92 -33.47 2.12
C ARG A 338 15.73 -34.70 2.45
N ALA A 339 16.29 -34.79 3.67
CA ALA A 339 17.03 -35.97 4.12
C ALA A 339 16.14 -37.22 4.09
N ALA A 340 14.93 -37.16 4.65
CA ALA A 340 13.99 -38.29 4.66
C ALA A 340 13.62 -38.74 3.23
N ALA A 341 13.49 -37.81 2.27
CA ALA A 341 13.24 -38.14 0.86
C ALA A 341 14.43 -38.90 0.22
N LEU A 342 15.67 -38.53 0.56
CA LEU A 342 16.87 -39.22 0.09
C LEU A 342 17.04 -40.64 0.66
N PHE A 343 16.60 -40.84 1.92
CA PHE A 343 16.65 -42.14 2.61
C PHE A 343 15.37 -42.96 2.45
N SER A 344 14.40 -42.54 1.61
CA SER A 344 13.18 -43.33 1.39
C SER A 344 13.48 -44.61 0.63
N PRO A 345 12.78 -45.75 0.94
CA PRO A 345 12.99 -47.01 0.25
C PRO A 345 12.80 -46.94 -1.29
N LYS A 346 11.94 -46.04 -1.74
CA LYS A 346 11.71 -45.79 -3.17
C LYS A 346 12.95 -45.22 -3.89
N PHE A 347 13.75 -44.40 -3.22
CA PHE A 347 15.00 -43.86 -3.78
C PHE A 347 16.07 -44.95 -3.89
N TRP A 348 16.14 -45.84 -2.91
CA TRP A 348 17.03 -47.03 -2.93
C TRP A 348 16.66 -48.02 -4.03
N LEU A 349 15.37 -48.29 -4.25
CA LEU A 349 14.90 -49.16 -5.35
C LEU A 349 15.24 -48.58 -6.73
N CYS A 350 15.05 -47.25 -6.92
CA CYS A 350 15.45 -46.59 -8.18
C CYS A 350 16.97 -46.57 -8.37
N GLY A 351 17.73 -46.40 -7.30
CA GLY A 351 19.21 -46.46 -7.32
C GLY A 351 19.73 -47.87 -7.61
N ALA A 352 19.12 -48.90 -7.04
CA ALA A 352 19.46 -50.29 -7.30
C ALA A 352 19.13 -50.73 -8.75
N LEU A 353 17.98 -50.31 -9.28
CA LEU A 353 17.60 -50.55 -10.69
C LEU A 353 18.49 -49.75 -11.67
N ALA A 354 18.87 -48.50 -11.33
CA ALA A 354 19.81 -47.70 -12.13
C ALA A 354 21.25 -48.24 -12.09
N GLY A 355 21.66 -48.86 -10.97
CA GLY A 355 22.95 -49.54 -10.82
C GLY A 355 23.08 -50.78 -11.70
N SER A 356 21.98 -51.56 -11.82
CA SER A 356 21.95 -52.72 -12.71
C SER A 356 21.92 -52.40 -14.21
N LEU A 357 21.44 -51.20 -14.57
CA LEU A 357 21.44 -50.71 -15.96
C LEU A 357 22.73 -49.99 -16.37
N ARG A 358 23.56 -49.56 -15.40
CA ARG A 358 24.87 -48.89 -15.66
C ARG A 358 25.92 -49.83 -16.21
N SER A 359 25.71 -51.13 -16.12
CA SER A 359 26.64 -52.12 -16.71
C SER A 359 26.51 -52.25 -18.23
N LEU A 360 25.55 -51.62 -18.88
CA LEU A 360 25.30 -51.81 -20.31
C LEU A 360 25.42 -50.57 -21.22
N TYR A 361 25.59 -49.35 -20.67
CA TYR A 361 25.78 -48.14 -21.53
C TYR A 361 26.71 -47.08 -20.88
N PRO A 362 27.92 -46.90 -21.35
CA PRO A 362 28.70 -45.70 -21.10
C PRO A 362 28.24 -44.59 -22.06
N LEU A 363 27.96 -43.39 -21.55
CA LEU A 363 27.61 -42.14 -22.25
C LEU A 363 26.13 -41.73 -22.16
N LEU A 364 25.78 -41.18 -21.02
CA LEU A 364 24.78 -40.12 -20.97
C LEU A 364 24.86 -39.44 -19.56
N THR A 365 25.34 -38.21 -19.51
CA THR A 365 25.35 -37.39 -18.30
C THR A 365 23.95 -37.16 -17.74
N PRO A 366 23.70 -37.29 -16.44
CA PRO A 366 22.37 -37.05 -15.87
C PRO A 366 22.09 -35.57 -15.77
N ARG A 367 21.10 -35.08 -16.51
CA ARG A 367 20.38 -33.87 -16.20
C ARG A 367 19.58 -34.07 -14.92
N SER A 368 19.79 -33.23 -13.92
CA SER A 368 19.02 -33.19 -12.69
C SER A 368 17.52 -33.06 -13.00
N PRO A 369 16.63 -33.90 -12.47
CA PRO A 369 15.20 -33.71 -12.64
C PRO A 369 14.75 -32.55 -11.76
N ALA A 370 14.37 -31.43 -12.38
CA ALA A 370 13.58 -30.42 -11.73
C ALA A 370 12.22 -31.02 -11.38
N GLY A 371 11.94 -31.16 -10.08
CA GLY A 371 10.61 -31.55 -9.61
C GLY A 371 9.56 -30.53 -10.11
N PRO A 372 8.29 -30.92 -10.26
CA PRO A 372 7.27 -30.03 -10.79
C PRO A 372 7.12 -28.81 -9.88
N SER A 373 7.46 -27.63 -10.42
CA SER A 373 7.17 -26.35 -9.80
C SER A 373 5.66 -26.26 -9.63
N ARG A 374 5.19 -26.00 -8.42
CA ARG A 374 3.75 -25.74 -8.15
C ARG A 374 3.23 -24.45 -8.79
N TYR A 375 4.11 -23.70 -9.43
CA TYR A 375 3.77 -22.43 -10.08
C TYR A 375 4.19 -22.47 -11.55
N PRO A 376 3.31 -22.07 -12.48
CA PRO A 376 3.66 -21.94 -13.88
C PRO A 376 4.75 -20.87 -14.07
N ALA A 377 5.66 -21.11 -15.00
CA ALA A 377 6.61 -20.10 -15.45
C ALA A 377 5.83 -18.91 -16.03
N PHE A 378 6.18 -17.69 -15.60
CA PHE A 378 5.59 -16.47 -16.16
C PHE A 378 6.19 -16.23 -17.54
N PRO A 379 5.40 -15.95 -18.58
CA PRO A 379 5.93 -15.39 -19.82
C PRO A 379 6.46 -13.97 -19.49
N ILE A 380 7.71 -13.74 -19.82
CA ILE A 380 8.32 -12.41 -19.83
C ILE A 380 7.81 -11.74 -21.11
N VAL A 381 7.03 -10.70 -20.97
CA VAL A 381 6.72 -9.74 -22.03
C VAL A 381 7.44 -8.46 -21.72
#